data_4c948396d012539ef926705abc16dd53
#
_entry.id   4c948396d012539ef926705abc16dd53
#
_cell.length_a   1.000
_cell.length_b   1.000
_cell.length_c   1.000
_cell.angle_alpha   90.00
_cell.angle_beta   90.00
_cell.angle_gamma   90.00
#
_symmetry.space_group_name_H-M   'P 1'
#
loop_
_entity.id
_entity.type
_entity.pdbx_description
1 polymer ?
#
loop_
_entity_poly.entity_id
_entity_poly.type
_entity_poly.pdbx_seq_one_letter_code
_entity_poly.pdbx_strand_id
1 'polypeptide(L)'
;MVIENLLKSLNESNAEFVIIGATAFPLHGYSRSTLDVDLFIKADLGNAAKVLAALKQFGYDTEDLTESDIISNKILIREYKLETDIHPFVKGISFSEVWNNKVEGSIGEQKAFFASLDDLIKMKKAAGRPKDIEDLRALERIKERINR
;
A
#
# COMPACT_ATOMS: atom_id res chain seq x y z
N MET A 1 11.16 -5.03 -13.38
CA MET A 1 10.87 -5.29 -11.96
C MET A 1 9.38 -5.57 -11.81
N VAL A 2 9.01 -6.61 -11.06
CA VAL A 2 7.61 -7.05 -10.98
C VAL A 2 6.69 -6.00 -10.37
N ILE A 3 7.10 -5.38 -9.26
CA ILE A 3 6.30 -4.34 -8.61
C ILE A 3 6.14 -3.11 -9.51
N GLU A 4 7.16 -2.77 -10.28
CA GLU A 4 7.08 -1.65 -11.24
C GLU A 4 5.97 -1.89 -12.25
N ASN A 5 5.82 -3.11 -12.74
CA ASN A 5 4.77 -3.47 -13.70
C ASN A 5 3.37 -3.35 -13.08
N LEU A 6 3.21 -3.73 -11.81
CA LEU A 6 1.95 -3.53 -11.09
C LEU A 6 1.61 -2.04 -10.98
N LEU A 7 2.59 -1.23 -10.59
CA LEU A 7 2.41 0.22 -10.49
C LEU A 7 2.06 0.85 -11.84
N LYS A 8 2.68 0.38 -12.91
CA LYS A 8 2.37 0.84 -14.26
C LYS A 8 0.90 0.59 -14.59
N SER A 9 0.39 -0.62 -14.33
CA SER A 9 -1.01 -0.96 -14.56
C SER A 9 -1.96 -0.09 -13.73
N LEU A 10 -1.64 0.13 -12.46
CA LEU A 10 -2.44 0.99 -11.58
C LEU A 10 -2.44 2.44 -12.05
N ASN A 11 -1.30 2.95 -12.48
CA ASN A 11 -1.18 4.32 -12.99
C ASN A 11 -1.94 4.51 -14.30
N GLU A 12 -1.85 3.55 -15.20
CA GLU A 12 -2.56 3.59 -16.49
C GLU A 12 -4.08 3.56 -16.31
N SER A 13 -4.57 2.87 -15.27
CA SER A 13 -6.01 2.85 -14.96
C SER A 13 -6.49 4.06 -14.16
N ASN A 14 -5.57 4.93 -13.73
CA ASN A 14 -5.85 6.09 -12.87
C ASN A 14 -6.44 5.69 -11.51
N ALA A 15 -6.07 4.55 -10.97
CA ALA A 15 -6.49 4.11 -9.66
C ALA A 15 -5.92 5.02 -8.57
N GLU A 16 -6.73 5.36 -7.58
CA GLU A 16 -6.28 6.11 -6.40
C GLU A 16 -5.87 5.14 -5.32
N PHE A 17 -4.58 5.14 -5.00
CA PHE A 17 -4.00 4.25 -4.00
C PHE A 17 -2.76 4.88 -3.37
N VAL A 18 -2.44 4.41 -2.16
CA VAL A 18 -1.21 4.77 -1.44
C VAL A 18 -0.51 3.48 -1.03
N ILE A 19 0.78 3.39 -1.27
CA ILE A 19 1.58 2.24 -0.85
C ILE A 19 1.83 2.36 0.65
N ILE A 20 1.48 1.32 1.38
CA ILE A 20 1.68 1.21 2.82
C ILE A 20 2.54 -0.01 3.14
N GLY A 21 2.81 -0.28 4.42
CA GLY A 21 3.57 -1.45 4.82
C GLY A 21 5.06 -1.36 4.46
N ALA A 22 5.72 -2.51 4.45
CA ALA A 22 7.18 -2.58 4.30
C ALA A 22 7.71 -2.02 2.97
N THR A 23 6.91 -2.03 1.92
CA THR A 23 7.29 -1.46 0.62
C THR A 23 7.45 0.07 0.70
N ALA A 24 6.76 0.73 1.64
CA ALA A 24 6.86 2.17 1.86
C ALA A 24 8.05 2.56 2.74
N PHE A 25 8.61 1.65 3.50
CA PHE A 25 9.67 1.94 4.48
C PHE A 25 10.95 2.51 3.85
N PRO A 26 11.44 2.01 2.71
CA PRO A 26 12.69 2.52 2.13
C PRO A 26 12.64 4.02 1.81
N LEU A 27 11.47 4.55 1.44
CA LEU A 27 11.32 5.99 1.18
C LEU A 27 11.69 6.83 2.40
N HIS A 28 11.52 6.28 3.60
CA HIS A 28 11.78 6.95 4.87
C HIS A 28 13.13 6.55 5.49
N GLY A 29 13.91 5.71 4.82
CA GLY A 29 15.24 5.33 5.27
C GLY A 29 15.33 4.01 6.05
N TYR A 30 14.26 3.23 6.07
CA TYR A 30 14.26 1.91 6.70
C TYR A 30 13.94 0.83 5.66
N SER A 31 14.90 -0.05 5.43
CA SER A 31 14.72 -1.15 4.48
C SER A 31 14.69 -2.49 5.20
N ARG A 32 13.74 -3.34 4.81
CA ARG A 32 13.76 -4.76 5.15
C ARG A 32 13.12 -5.55 4.02
N SER A 33 13.44 -6.83 3.95
CA SER A 33 12.89 -7.71 2.92
C SER A 33 11.37 -7.84 3.08
N THR A 34 10.67 -7.82 1.96
CA THR A 34 9.25 -8.11 1.90
C THR A 34 8.95 -8.85 0.62
N LEU A 35 7.99 -9.79 0.67
CA LEU A 35 7.54 -10.58 -0.47
C LEU A 35 6.22 -10.07 -1.03
N ASP A 36 5.60 -9.10 -0.37
CA ASP A 36 4.30 -8.59 -0.74
C ASP A 36 4.30 -7.07 -0.79
N VAL A 37 3.31 -6.53 -1.45
CA VAL A 37 3.04 -5.10 -1.47
C VAL A 37 1.65 -4.85 -0.88
N ASP A 38 1.54 -3.84 -0.03
CA ASP A 38 0.29 -3.43 0.58
C ASP A 38 -0.19 -2.13 -0.04
N LEU A 39 -1.40 -2.15 -0.57
CA LEU A 39 -2.02 -0.99 -1.20
C LEU A 39 -3.25 -0.55 -0.40
N PHE A 40 -3.28 0.70 0.03
CA PHE A 40 -4.46 1.29 0.62
C PHE A 40 -5.19 2.06 -0.48
N ILE A 41 -6.41 1.66 -0.79
CA ILE A 41 -7.17 2.22 -1.92
C ILE A 41 -8.33 3.07 -1.44
N LYS A 42 -8.74 4.03 -2.28
CA LYS A 42 -9.99 4.73 -2.07
C LYS A 42 -11.14 3.75 -2.31
N ALA A 43 -11.98 3.55 -1.30
CA ALA A 43 -13.01 2.51 -1.28
C ALA A 43 -14.35 3.00 -1.84
N ASP A 44 -14.38 3.35 -3.11
CA ASP A 44 -15.63 3.58 -3.84
C ASP A 44 -15.68 2.69 -5.08
N LEU A 45 -16.87 2.51 -5.64
CA LEU A 45 -17.07 1.61 -6.77
C LEU A 45 -16.32 2.05 -8.03
N GLY A 46 -16.24 3.35 -8.28
CA GLY A 46 -15.50 3.87 -9.42
C GLY A 46 -14.02 3.55 -9.34
N ASN A 47 -13.40 3.76 -8.19
CA ASN A 47 -12.00 3.44 -7.98
C ASN A 47 -11.76 1.93 -7.96
N ALA A 48 -12.68 1.16 -7.37
CA ALA A 48 -12.59 -0.31 -7.36
C ALA A 48 -12.56 -0.87 -8.78
N ALA A 49 -13.35 -0.31 -9.70
CA ALA A 49 -13.33 -0.71 -11.11
C ALA A 49 -11.95 -0.47 -11.75
N LYS A 50 -11.32 0.66 -11.43
CA LYS A 50 -9.97 0.99 -11.91
C LYS A 50 -8.92 0.04 -11.34
N VAL A 51 -9.01 -0.27 -10.06
CA VAL A 51 -8.11 -1.23 -9.39
C VAL A 51 -8.28 -2.61 -10.03
N LEU A 52 -9.51 -3.07 -10.22
CA LEU A 52 -9.79 -4.37 -10.82
C LEU A 52 -9.23 -4.47 -12.23
N ALA A 53 -9.41 -3.43 -13.05
CA ALA A 53 -8.83 -3.38 -14.39
C ALA A 53 -7.30 -3.48 -14.37
N ALA A 54 -6.66 -2.79 -13.43
CA ALA A 54 -5.21 -2.83 -13.27
C ALA A 54 -4.70 -4.21 -12.86
N LEU A 55 -5.40 -4.87 -11.92
CA LEU A 55 -5.04 -6.22 -11.49
C LEU A 55 -5.13 -7.21 -12.64
N LYS A 56 -6.17 -7.10 -13.44
CA LYS A 56 -6.37 -7.93 -14.61
C LYS A 56 -5.27 -7.69 -15.65
N GLN A 57 -4.95 -6.44 -15.93
CA GLN A 57 -3.90 -6.07 -16.88
C GLN A 57 -2.53 -6.58 -16.42
N PHE A 58 -2.26 -6.54 -15.12
CA PHE A 58 -1.02 -7.05 -14.55
C PHE A 58 -0.88 -8.57 -14.71
N GLY A 59 -1.99 -9.29 -14.77
CA GLY A 59 -1.99 -10.73 -14.97
C GLY A 59 -2.56 -11.56 -13.83
N TYR A 60 -3.15 -10.91 -12.82
CA TYR A 60 -3.85 -11.64 -11.76
C TYR A 60 -5.17 -12.19 -12.27
N ASP A 61 -5.55 -13.37 -11.77
CA ASP A 61 -6.87 -13.95 -12.01
C ASP A 61 -7.89 -13.18 -11.16
N THR A 62 -8.77 -12.45 -11.82
CA THR A 62 -9.81 -11.65 -11.19
C THR A 62 -11.22 -12.15 -11.49
N GLU A 63 -11.35 -13.35 -12.03
CA GLU A 63 -12.63 -13.89 -12.50
C GLU A 63 -13.71 -13.88 -11.42
N ASP A 64 -13.34 -14.24 -10.18
CA ASP A 64 -14.28 -14.30 -9.06
C ASP A 64 -14.30 -13.03 -8.20
N LEU A 65 -13.70 -11.95 -8.67
CA LEU A 65 -13.55 -10.72 -7.89
C LEU A 65 -14.42 -9.61 -8.49
N THR A 66 -15.25 -9.00 -7.64
CA THR A 66 -16.11 -7.87 -8.03
C THR A 66 -15.64 -6.58 -7.39
N GLU A 67 -16.12 -5.44 -7.91
CA GLU A 67 -15.87 -4.12 -7.32
C GLU A 67 -16.40 -4.06 -5.88
N SER A 68 -17.55 -4.67 -5.63
CA SER A 68 -18.14 -4.73 -4.30
C SER A 68 -17.24 -5.47 -3.30
N ASP A 69 -16.61 -6.55 -3.75
CA ASP A 69 -15.65 -7.30 -2.91
C ASP A 69 -14.47 -6.40 -2.51
N ILE A 70 -13.95 -5.63 -3.45
CA ILE A 70 -12.78 -4.78 -3.23
C ILE A 70 -13.06 -3.67 -2.22
N ILE A 71 -14.24 -3.09 -2.22
CA ILE A 71 -14.58 -2.02 -1.27
C ILE A 71 -15.02 -2.53 0.10
N SER A 72 -15.42 -3.80 0.19
CA SER A 72 -15.99 -4.37 1.41
C SER A 72 -14.99 -5.20 2.23
N ASN A 73 -13.97 -5.75 1.59
CA ASN A 73 -13.06 -6.71 2.21
C ASN A 73 -11.62 -6.44 1.83
N LYS A 74 -10.71 -6.75 2.75
CA LYS A 74 -9.29 -6.85 2.43
C LYS A 74 -9.10 -8.01 1.45
N ILE A 75 -8.43 -7.76 0.34
CA ILE A 75 -8.17 -8.76 -0.68
C ILE A 75 -6.71 -9.21 -0.59
N LEU A 76 -6.51 -10.51 -0.41
CA LEU A 76 -5.17 -11.11 -0.31
C LEU A 76 -4.91 -11.90 -1.59
N ILE A 77 -3.98 -11.43 -2.41
CA ILE A 77 -3.59 -12.13 -3.64
C ILE A 77 -2.32 -12.91 -3.35
N ARG A 78 -2.41 -14.24 -3.42
CA ARG A 78 -1.35 -15.18 -3.07
C ARG A 78 -1.02 -16.09 -4.25
N GLU A 79 0.09 -16.83 -4.13
CA GLU A 79 0.54 -17.82 -5.13
C GLU A 79 1.01 -17.20 -6.45
N TYR A 80 1.42 -15.94 -6.42
CA TYR A 80 2.06 -15.25 -7.54
C TYR A 80 3.46 -14.81 -7.13
N LYS A 81 4.29 -14.45 -8.11
CA LYS A 81 5.64 -13.92 -7.86
C LYS A 81 5.61 -12.70 -6.95
N LEU A 82 4.63 -11.83 -7.15
CA LEU A 82 4.35 -10.69 -6.28
C LEU A 82 3.03 -10.93 -5.60
N GLU A 83 3.05 -11.05 -4.29
CA GLU A 83 1.83 -11.11 -3.50
C GLU A 83 1.37 -9.69 -3.21
N THR A 84 0.06 -9.46 -3.31
CA THR A 84 -0.50 -8.12 -3.16
C THR A 84 -1.69 -8.14 -2.22
N ASP A 85 -1.65 -7.27 -1.22
CA ASP A 85 -2.75 -7.07 -0.29
C ASP A 85 -3.41 -5.73 -0.59
N ILE A 86 -4.72 -5.76 -0.83
CA ILE A 86 -5.51 -4.57 -1.13
C ILE A 86 -6.40 -4.27 0.07
N HIS A 87 -6.21 -3.07 0.62
CA HIS A 87 -6.89 -2.64 1.85
C HIS A 87 -7.91 -1.55 1.51
N PRO A 88 -9.22 -1.81 1.63
CA PRO A 88 -10.23 -0.75 1.49
C PRO A 88 -10.33 0.10 2.75
N PHE A 89 -9.86 -0.43 3.88
CA PHE A 89 -9.78 0.29 5.16
C PHE A 89 -8.57 -0.22 5.94
N VAL A 90 -8.02 0.65 6.78
CA VAL A 90 -6.90 0.32 7.66
C VAL A 90 -7.25 0.82 9.06
N LYS A 91 -6.99 -0.02 10.06
CA LYS A 91 -7.27 0.31 11.46
C LYS A 91 -6.50 1.57 11.89
N GLY A 92 -7.21 2.50 12.49
CA GLY A 92 -6.62 3.68 13.12
C GLY A 92 -6.42 4.89 12.22
N ILE A 93 -6.67 4.77 10.91
CA ILE A 93 -6.49 5.87 9.98
C ILE A 93 -7.44 5.74 8.77
N SER A 94 -7.95 6.86 8.28
CA SER A 94 -8.81 6.89 7.08
C SER A 94 -7.98 7.03 5.81
N PHE A 95 -8.54 6.62 4.68
CA PHE A 95 -7.88 6.83 3.38
C PHE A 95 -7.68 8.33 3.11
N SER A 96 -8.65 9.15 3.46
CA SER A 96 -8.55 10.60 3.27
C SER A 96 -7.35 11.21 4.00
N GLU A 97 -7.10 10.77 5.24
CA GLU A 97 -5.93 11.22 6.00
C GLU A 97 -4.61 10.81 5.32
N VAL A 98 -4.51 9.54 4.95
CA VAL A 98 -3.30 9.00 4.29
C VAL A 98 -3.08 9.70 2.95
N TRP A 99 -4.13 9.92 2.19
CA TRP A 99 -4.07 10.61 0.90
C TRP A 99 -3.58 12.04 1.05
N ASN A 100 -4.08 12.77 2.05
CA ASN A 100 -3.67 14.15 2.30
C ASN A 100 -2.21 14.26 2.74
N ASN A 101 -1.69 13.25 3.42
CA ASN A 101 -0.32 13.23 3.93
C ASN A 101 0.66 12.47 3.04
N LYS A 102 0.20 11.93 1.92
CA LYS A 102 1.01 11.08 1.05
C LYS A 102 2.28 11.78 0.56
N VAL A 103 3.29 10.97 0.32
CA VAL A 103 4.58 11.41 -0.19
C VAL A 103 4.79 10.81 -1.59
N GLU A 104 5.13 11.64 -2.56
CA GLU A 104 5.44 11.17 -3.90
C GLU A 104 6.82 10.54 -3.93
N GLY A 105 6.90 9.37 -4.57
CA GLY A 105 8.15 8.67 -4.79
C GLY A 105 8.06 7.86 -6.07
N SER A 106 9.03 6.97 -6.28
CA SER A 106 9.02 6.10 -7.45
C SER A 106 9.64 4.75 -7.14
N ILE A 107 9.21 3.73 -7.91
CA ILE A 107 9.85 2.42 -7.95
C ILE A 107 10.19 2.16 -9.41
N GLY A 108 11.49 2.06 -9.72
CA GLY A 108 11.93 2.06 -11.10
C GLY A 108 11.52 3.36 -11.78
N GLU A 109 10.86 3.26 -12.92
CA GLU A 109 10.39 4.41 -13.69
C GLU A 109 8.95 4.83 -13.33
N GLN A 110 8.29 4.07 -12.46
CA GLN A 110 6.89 4.34 -12.10
C GLN A 110 6.79 5.20 -10.85
N LYS A 111 6.05 6.28 -10.97
CA LYS A 111 5.71 7.14 -9.82
C LYS A 111 4.61 6.49 -8.99
N ALA A 112 4.64 6.73 -7.70
CA ALA A 112 3.60 6.27 -6.80
C ALA A 112 3.53 7.18 -5.58
N PHE A 113 2.41 7.10 -4.87
CA PHE A 113 2.27 7.76 -3.58
C PHE A 113 2.51 6.76 -2.47
N PHE A 114 3.24 7.18 -1.46
CA PHE A 114 3.58 6.39 -0.29
C PHE A 114 3.03 7.05 0.95
N ALA A 115 2.64 6.26 1.94
CA ALA A 115 2.22 6.81 3.21
C ALA A 115 3.35 7.58 3.87
N SER A 116 3.01 8.66 4.57
CA SER A 116 3.97 9.44 5.35
C SER A 116 4.53 8.60 6.50
N LEU A 117 5.69 9.01 7.01
CA LEU A 117 6.31 8.35 8.17
C LEU A 117 5.36 8.33 9.37
N ASP A 118 4.72 9.46 9.67
CA ASP A 118 3.77 9.55 10.79
C ASP A 118 2.59 8.60 10.61
N ASP A 119 2.06 8.49 9.40
CA ASP A 119 0.94 7.59 9.12
C ASP A 119 1.34 6.13 9.21
N LEU A 120 2.54 5.76 8.75
CA LEU A 120 3.07 4.40 8.92
C LEU A 120 3.22 4.04 10.40
N ILE A 121 3.72 4.96 11.21
CA ILE A 121 3.82 4.78 12.67
C ILE A 121 2.42 4.57 13.27
N LYS A 122 1.47 5.40 12.88
CA LYS A 122 0.09 5.31 13.35
C LYS A 122 -0.53 3.95 13.02
N MET A 123 -0.32 3.45 11.80
CA MET A 123 -0.81 2.15 11.38
C MET A 123 -0.19 1.00 12.19
N LYS A 124 1.12 1.05 12.44
CA LYS A 124 1.82 0.03 13.23
C LYS A 124 1.34 0.00 14.68
N LYS A 125 1.14 1.17 15.27
CA LYS A 125 0.59 1.27 16.65
C LYS A 125 -0.83 0.71 16.71
N ALA A 126 -1.67 1.04 15.74
CA ALA A 126 -3.06 0.58 15.71
C ALA A 126 -3.15 -0.93 15.49
N ALA A 127 -2.28 -1.51 14.69
CA ALA A 127 -2.20 -2.96 14.47
C ALA A 127 -1.81 -3.71 15.75
N GLY A 128 -0.86 -3.17 16.52
CA GLY A 128 -0.51 -3.65 17.84
C GLY A 128 -0.02 -5.09 17.93
N ARG A 129 0.45 -5.69 16.83
CA ARG A 129 0.89 -7.07 16.81
C ARG A 129 2.34 -7.18 17.29
N PRO A 130 2.72 -8.29 17.97
CA PRO A 130 4.12 -8.49 18.39
C PRO A 130 5.10 -8.37 17.23
N LYS A 131 4.73 -8.86 16.03
CA LYS A 131 5.58 -8.78 14.84
C LYS A 131 5.80 -7.36 14.32
N ASP A 132 4.99 -6.39 14.75
CA ASP A 132 5.09 -4.99 14.32
C ASP A 132 6.03 -4.17 15.20
N ILE A 133 6.47 -4.70 16.34
CA ILE A 133 7.27 -3.94 17.34
C ILE A 133 8.60 -3.47 16.77
N GLU A 134 9.30 -4.35 16.05
CA GLU A 134 10.61 -4.01 15.48
C GLU A 134 10.49 -2.90 14.43
N ASP A 135 9.50 -3.02 13.53
CA ASP A 135 9.23 -2.01 12.52
C ASP A 135 8.86 -0.68 13.17
N LEU A 136 7.99 -0.72 14.19
CA LEU A 136 7.57 0.49 14.90
C LEU A 136 8.77 1.21 15.54
N ARG A 137 9.64 0.46 16.19
CA ARG A 137 10.84 1.02 16.82
C ARG A 137 11.77 1.67 15.79
N ALA A 138 11.96 1.02 14.64
CA ALA A 138 12.78 1.56 13.56
C ALA A 138 12.21 2.86 13.02
N LEU A 139 10.91 2.91 12.77
CA LEU A 139 10.23 4.10 12.27
C LEU A 139 10.26 5.25 13.29
N GLU A 140 10.06 4.95 14.56
CA GLU A 140 10.13 5.97 15.62
C GLU A 140 11.54 6.55 15.77
N ARG A 141 12.58 5.72 15.62
CA ARG A 141 13.96 6.21 15.63
C ARG A 141 14.24 7.18 14.48
N ILE A 142 13.71 6.90 13.30
CA ILE A 142 13.82 7.78 12.15
C ILE A 142 13.15 9.13 12.44
N LYS A 143 11.94 9.09 13.00
CA LYS A 143 11.21 10.30 13.38
C LYS A 143 11.99 11.14 14.39
N GLU A 144 12.60 10.53 15.38
CA GLU A 144 13.43 11.23 16.37
C GLU A 144 14.61 11.95 15.71
N ARG A 145 15.27 11.31 14.73
CA ARG A 145 16.40 11.92 14.00
C ARG A 145 15.96 13.15 13.21
N ILE A 146 14.80 13.09 12.58
CA ILE A 146 14.24 14.20 11.80
C ILE A 146 13.93 15.41 12.71
N ASN A 147 13.48 15.13 13.93
CA ASN A 147 13.07 16.16 14.89
C ASN A 147 14.23 16.77 15.71
N ARG A 148 15.45 16.33 15.46
CA ARG A 148 16.63 16.88 16.14
C ARG A 148 17.13 18.21 15.58
#